data_ff462a6b17a1a6b28e9c78d7e3893e9f
#
_entry.id   ff462a6b17a1a6b28e9c78d7e3893e9f
#
_cell.length_a   1.000
_cell.length_b   1.000
_cell.length_c   1.000
_cell.angle_alpha   90.00
_cell.angle_beta   90.00
_cell.angle_gamma   90.00
#
_symmetry.space_group_name_H-M   'P 1'
#
loop_
_entity.id
_entity.type
_entity.pdbx_description
1 polymer ?
#
loop_
_entity_poly.entity_id
_entity_poly.type
_entity_poly.pdbx_seq_one_letter_code
_entity_poly.pdbx_strand_id
1 'polypeptide(L)'
;MDDCWRRILRTNLSRRIIQECSELPPANVETAAAAGTPAGGETPAAPSRRSLRGLDWFVFFVADVQTGFGPFVSVYLTTQRWTQVDIGLVLSAAGFVSLIGQMPGGALVDKARSERFVAGIAVATICISALTYAALPIFPTVLAGSILHAAASCVLGPAIAAISLGLVGHAVIGDRLGRNARFASIGNGLAAAAMGATGYFLSARAVFIVTVLLLIPALLALRAIAENEIDPERAHGAPPRHLSAKARARPGALMNNRPLLIFAGCLLLFHLANSAMLPLVGSVVTMKSARWATLIIAACIVVPQIVVAAMSPWIGARAQIWGRRPLLIIAFAALPIRGLLFVVISDPTILVAVQILDGITAAVFAVMVPLVVADLTRGTGRFNLGQGILGTATGTGASLSATLAGYLTDRFGSAAAFSSLAAVAFVGLTLVWLLMPETRPAKEAAT
;
A
#
# COMPACT_ATOMS: atom_id res chain seq x y z
N MET A 1 47.41 4.19 -5.30
CA MET A 1 46.23 4.54 -6.10
C MET A 1 45.81 6.00 -5.91
N ASP A 2 46.49 6.74 -5.01
CA ASP A 2 46.17 8.16 -4.72
C ASP A 2 46.87 9.19 -5.61
N ASP A 3 47.89 8.82 -6.35
CA ASP A 3 48.64 9.75 -7.20
C ASP A 3 48.06 9.93 -8.62
N CYS A 4 47.18 9.05 -9.07
CA CYS A 4 46.56 9.14 -10.39
C CYS A 4 45.42 10.19 -10.41
N TRP A 5 44.69 10.38 -9.30
CA TRP A 5 43.63 11.36 -9.18
C TRP A 5 44.13 12.80 -9.03
N ARG A 6 45.35 13.02 -8.49
CA ARG A 6 45.94 14.35 -8.37
C ARG A 6 46.52 14.92 -9.67
N ARG A 7 46.73 14.10 -10.68
CA ARG A 7 47.19 14.55 -12.03
C ARG A 7 46.06 14.96 -12.95
N ILE A 8 44.85 14.45 -12.78
CA ILE A 8 43.70 14.77 -13.63
C ILE A 8 43.12 16.17 -13.29
N LEU A 9 43.33 16.68 -12.08
CA LEU A 9 42.82 18.01 -11.63
C LEU A 9 43.79 19.16 -12.02
N ARG A 10 44.87 18.93 -12.75
CA ARG A 10 45.82 19.98 -13.19
C ARG A 10 45.87 20.19 -14.70
N THR A 11 44.89 19.75 -15.45
CA THR A 11 44.83 20.01 -16.90
C THR A 11 44.18 21.36 -17.19
N ASN A 12 44.72 22.04 -18.21
CA ASN A 12 44.43 23.42 -18.64
C ASN A 12 42.97 23.81 -18.88
N LEU A 13 42.00 22.95 -18.60
CA LEU A 13 40.58 23.22 -18.80
C LEU A 13 40.00 24.12 -17.70
N SER A 14 40.47 23.98 -16.43
CA SER A 14 40.02 24.82 -15.30
C SER A 14 40.52 26.26 -15.42
N ARG A 15 41.68 26.50 -16.05
CA ARG A 15 42.17 27.88 -16.25
C ARG A 15 41.45 28.60 -17.40
N ARG A 16 40.98 27.90 -18.42
CA ARG A 16 40.18 28.51 -19.50
C ARG A 16 38.80 28.93 -19.02
N ILE A 17 38.13 28.11 -18.20
CA ILE A 17 36.80 28.44 -17.67
C ILE A 17 36.82 29.63 -16.72
N ILE A 18 37.88 29.82 -15.93
CA ILE A 18 38.02 30.95 -15.03
C ILE A 18 38.34 32.24 -15.81
N GLN A 19 39.04 32.14 -16.91
CA GLN A 19 39.42 33.30 -17.78
C GLN A 19 38.23 33.78 -18.63
N GLU A 20 37.41 32.84 -19.15
CA GLU A 20 36.15 33.23 -19.85
C GLU A 20 35.10 33.83 -18.97
N CYS A 21 35.04 33.51 -17.63
CA CYS A 21 34.16 34.16 -16.69
C CYS A 21 34.60 35.55 -16.25
N SER A 22 35.87 35.94 -16.48
CA SER A 22 36.39 37.29 -16.10
C SER A 22 36.26 38.35 -17.22
N GLU A 23 35.88 37.99 -18.43
CA GLU A 23 35.75 38.88 -19.58
C GLU A 23 34.29 39.27 -19.91
N LEU A 24 33.30 38.88 -19.07
CA LEU A 24 31.93 39.33 -19.23
C LEU A 24 31.80 40.79 -18.68
N PRO A 25 31.28 41.74 -19.47
CA PRO A 25 31.08 43.10 -18.99
C PRO A 25 30.07 43.14 -17.82
N PRO A 26 30.24 44.05 -16.84
CA PRO A 26 29.33 44.14 -15.71
C PRO A 26 27.91 44.43 -16.20
N ALA A 27 26.96 43.52 -15.94
CA ALA A 27 25.56 43.76 -16.22
C ALA A 27 25.08 44.96 -15.40
N ASN A 28 24.55 45.97 -16.09
CA ASN A 28 23.96 47.17 -15.47
C ASN A 28 22.80 46.77 -14.54
N VAL A 29 23.02 46.89 -13.25
CA VAL A 29 22.04 46.53 -12.17
C VAL A 29 20.96 47.63 -11.99
N GLU A 30 21.01 48.74 -12.73
CA GLU A 30 20.12 49.91 -12.50
C GLU A 30 18.85 49.98 -13.36
N THR A 31 18.62 49.05 -14.31
CA THR A 31 17.41 49.12 -15.16
C THR A 31 16.41 47.96 -14.94
N ALA A 32 16.62 47.11 -13.94
CA ALA A 32 15.70 46.00 -13.61
C ALA A 32 14.69 46.29 -12.48
N ALA A 33 14.70 47.52 -11.95
CA ALA A 33 13.83 47.89 -10.81
C ALA A 33 12.41 48.36 -11.21
N ALA A 34 12.03 48.32 -12.49
CA ALA A 34 10.71 48.75 -12.97
C ALA A 34 9.89 47.68 -13.70
N ALA A 35 10.34 46.43 -13.75
CA ALA A 35 9.49 45.32 -14.20
C ALA A 35 8.78 44.74 -12.97
N GLY A 36 7.47 45.00 -12.86
CA GLY A 36 6.65 44.58 -11.74
C GLY A 36 6.87 43.09 -11.39
N THR A 37 7.13 42.87 -10.12
CA THR A 37 7.14 41.55 -9.48
C THR A 37 5.89 40.77 -9.91
N PRO A 38 5.97 39.61 -10.56
CA PRO A 38 4.79 38.81 -10.76
C PRO A 38 4.26 38.38 -9.38
N ALA A 39 2.99 38.75 -9.12
CA ALA A 39 2.30 38.49 -7.88
C ALA A 39 2.53 37.03 -7.41
N GLY A 40 3.01 36.97 -6.18
CA GLY A 40 3.33 35.78 -5.37
C GLY A 40 2.69 34.48 -5.75
N GLY A 41 3.41 33.65 -6.45
CA GLY A 41 3.27 32.22 -6.35
C GLY A 41 3.98 31.78 -5.06
N GLU A 42 3.27 31.79 -3.92
CA GLU A 42 3.78 31.20 -2.69
C GLU A 42 4.20 29.76 -3.00
N THR A 43 5.49 29.50 -2.96
CA THR A 43 5.99 28.11 -2.91
C THR A 43 5.30 27.46 -1.71
N PRO A 44 4.53 26.38 -1.92
CA PRO A 44 3.78 25.75 -0.83
C PRO A 44 4.73 25.45 0.30
N ALA A 45 4.44 25.96 1.49
CA ALA A 45 5.25 25.75 2.67
C ALA A 45 5.46 24.24 2.90
N ALA A 46 6.68 23.84 3.20
CA ALA A 46 6.98 22.45 3.53
C ALA A 46 6.10 21.97 4.71
N PRO A 47 5.53 20.76 4.66
CA PRO A 47 4.65 20.27 5.72
C PRO A 47 5.38 20.24 7.06
N SER A 48 4.68 20.59 8.13
CA SER A 48 5.25 20.64 9.47
C SER A 48 5.67 19.24 9.94
N ARG A 49 6.70 19.19 10.79
CA ARG A 49 7.10 17.93 11.44
C ARG A 49 5.97 17.32 12.27
N ARG A 50 5.04 18.15 12.77
CA ARG A 50 3.86 17.71 13.52
C ARG A 50 2.91 16.92 12.62
N SER A 51 2.57 17.43 11.45
CA SER A 51 1.69 16.76 10.49
C SER A 51 2.32 15.47 9.96
N LEU A 52 3.61 15.49 9.65
CA LEU A 52 4.32 14.28 9.21
C LEU A 52 4.34 13.18 10.28
N ARG A 53 4.59 13.53 11.55
CA ARG A 53 4.51 12.57 12.67
C ARG A 53 3.07 12.14 12.95
N GLY A 54 2.11 13.05 12.82
CA GLY A 54 0.69 12.72 12.92
C GLY A 54 0.30 11.65 11.92
N LEU A 55 0.74 11.77 10.67
CA LEU A 55 0.50 10.77 9.64
C LEU A 55 1.20 9.44 9.93
N ASP A 56 2.45 9.45 10.46
CA ASP A 56 3.15 8.24 10.88
C ASP A 56 2.33 7.43 11.88
N TRP A 57 1.91 8.07 12.97
CA TRP A 57 1.14 7.43 14.03
C TRP A 57 -0.28 7.09 13.60
N PHE A 58 -0.90 7.91 12.75
CA PHE A 58 -2.22 7.58 12.19
C PHE A 58 -2.16 6.28 11.39
N VAL A 59 -1.19 6.13 10.50
CA VAL A 59 -1.00 4.91 9.70
C VAL A 59 -0.70 3.70 10.58
N PHE A 60 0.09 3.88 11.64
CA PHE A 60 0.36 2.84 12.64
C PHE A 60 -0.94 2.34 13.29
N PHE A 61 -1.73 3.23 13.90
CA PHE A 61 -2.96 2.84 14.60
C PHE A 61 -4.06 2.34 13.66
N VAL A 62 -4.13 2.84 12.43
CA VAL A 62 -5.04 2.31 11.41
C VAL A 62 -4.71 0.85 11.08
N ALA A 63 -3.43 0.52 10.96
CA ALA A 63 -2.99 -0.86 10.74
C ALA A 63 -3.40 -1.75 11.91
N ASP A 64 -3.25 -1.28 13.15
CA ASP A 64 -3.70 -1.97 14.36
C ASP A 64 -5.22 -2.23 14.33
N VAL A 65 -6.02 -1.20 14.04
CA VAL A 65 -7.49 -1.31 13.97
C VAL A 65 -7.93 -2.32 12.91
N GLN A 66 -7.31 -2.32 11.73
CA GLN A 66 -7.65 -3.25 10.65
C GLN A 66 -7.26 -4.69 10.96
N THR A 67 -6.15 -4.91 11.66
CA THR A 67 -5.67 -6.25 12.02
C THR A 67 -6.68 -7.00 12.89
N GLY A 68 -7.46 -6.31 13.72
CA GLY A 68 -8.50 -6.91 14.57
C GLY A 68 -9.60 -7.65 13.81
N PHE A 69 -9.80 -7.33 12.53
CA PHE A 69 -10.81 -7.95 11.68
C PHE A 69 -10.32 -9.11 10.81
N GLY A 70 -9.07 -9.47 10.89
CA GLY A 70 -8.50 -10.58 10.13
C GLY A 70 -8.91 -11.94 10.72
N PRO A 71 -7.94 -12.78 11.07
CA PRO A 71 -8.18 -14.13 11.58
C PRO A 71 -9.02 -14.18 12.86
N PHE A 72 -9.03 -13.10 13.65
CA PHE A 72 -9.71 -13.05 14.95
C PHE A 72 -11.24 -13.13 14.84
N VAL A 73 -11.84 -12.68 13.75
CA VAL A 73 -13.30 -12.76 13.53
C VAL A 73 -13.77 -14.21 13.49
N SER A 74 -13.17 -15.04 12.67
CA SER A 74 -13.56 -16.45 12.56
C SER A 74 -13.33 -17.22 13.86
N VAL A 75 -12.20 -16.98 14.53
CA VAL A 75 -11.92 -17.56 15.86
C VAL A 75 -13.00 -17.15 16.87
N TYR A 76 -13.33 -15.87 16.94
CA TYR A 76 -14.35 -15.36 17.85
C TYR A 76 -15.73 -15.96 17.58
N LEU A 77 -16.20 -15.96 16.34
CA LEU A 77 -17.51 -16.50 15.98
C LEU A 77 -17.59 -18.00 16.25
N THR A 78 -16.49 -18.75 16.05
CA THR A 78 -16.41 -20.14 16.44
C THR A 78 -16.57 -20.32 17.96
N THR A 79 -15.97 -19.46 18.80
CA THR A 79 -16.15 -19.52 20.25
C THR A 79 -17.60 -19.19 20.65
N GLN A 80 -18.34 -18.44 19.83
CA GLN A 80 -19.78 -18.15 20.00
C GLN A 80 -20.68 -19.28 19.46
N ARG A 81 -20.11 -20.43 19.09
CA ARG A 81 -20.82 -21.63 18.58
C ARG A 81 -21.56 -21.40 17.26
N TRP A 82 -21.07 -20.46 16.42
CA TRP A 82 -21.61 -20.27 15.09
C TRP A 82 -21.27 -21.43 14.17
N THR A 83 -22.18 -21.72 13.21
CA THR A 83 -21.90 -22.72 12.18
C THR A 83 -20.85 -22.18 11.20
N GLN A 84 -20.08 -23.09 10.57
CA GLN A 84 -19.12 -22.67 9.55
C GLN A 84 -19.79 -22.01 8.33
N VAL A 85 -21.06 -22.36 8.10
CA VAL A 85 -21.88 -21.76 7.02
C VAL A 85 -22.17 -20.30 7.36
N ASP A 86 -22.61 -19.99 8.59
CA ASP A 86 -22.91 -18.61 8.99
C ASP A 86 -21.64 -17.73 8.96
N ILE A 87 -20.52 -18.24 9.48
CA ILE A 87 -19.23 -17.56 9.40
C ILE A 87 -18.83 -17.30 7.93
N GLY A 88 -18.97 -18.33 7.09
CA GLY A 88 -18.69 -18.22 5.66
C GLY A 88 -19.56 -17.18 4.95
N LEU A 89 -20.85 -17.13 5.25
CA LEU A 89 -21.78 -16.14 4.69
C LEU A 89 -21.38 -14.71 5.06
N VAL A 90 -21.06 -14.45 6.33
CA VAL A 90 -20.62 -13.13 6.80
C VAL A 90 -19.32 -12.70 6.11
N LEU A 91 -18.31 -13.58 6.03
CA LEU A 91 -17.03 -13.28 5.40
C LEU A 91 -17.17 -13.08 3.89
N SER A 92 -18.04 -13.88 3.24
CA SER A 92 -18.32 -13.74 1.81
C SER A 92 -19.04 -12.43 1.49
N ALA A 93 -20.01 -12.02 2.30
CA ALA A 93 -20.70 -10.74 2.14
C ALA A 93 -19.72 -9.56 2.30
N ALA A 94 -18.83 -9.58 3.31
CA ALA A 94 -17.79 -8.58 3.48
C ALA A 94 -16.82 -8.55 2.29
N GLY A 95 -16.41 -9.72 1.79
CA GLY A 95 -15.55 -9.86 0.62
C GLY A 95 -16.19 -9.27 -0.64
N PHE A 96 -17.49 -9.54 -0.85
CA PHE A 96 -18.25 -9.00 -1.97
C PHE A 96 -18.35 -7.46 -1.90
N VAL A 97 -18.66 -6.92 -0.73
CA VAL A 97 -18.69 -5.45 -0.50
C VAL A 97 -17.29 -4.85 -0.72
N SER A 98 -16.23 -5.49 -0.23
CA SER A 98 -14.86 -5.04 -0.50
C SER A 98 -14.56 -5.02 -1.99
N LEU A 99 -14.97 -6.03 -2.75
CA LEU A 99 -14.71 -6.12 -4.18
C LEU A 99 -15.39 -5.01 -4.97
N ILE A 100 -16.69 -4.81 -4.77
CA ILE A 100 -17.45 -3.79 -5.51
C ILE A 100 -17.23 -2.37 -4.98
N GLY A 101 -16.83 -2.23 -3.71
CA GLY A 101 -16.65 -0.96 -3.01
C GLY A 101 -15.35 -0.23 -3.33
N GLN A 102 -14.32 -0.89 -3.88
CA GLN A 102 -13.00 -0.28 -4.11
C GLN A 102 -13.07 0.94 -5.05
N MET A 103 -13.70 0.81 -6.20
CA MET A 103 -13.82 1.92 -7.16
C MET A 103 -14.72 3.05 -6.65
N PRO A 104 -15.95 2.78 -6.13
CA PRO A 104 -16.76 3.81 -5.50
C PRO A 104 -16.07 4.49 -4.30
N GLY A 105 -15.36 3.74 -3.47
CA GLY A 105 -14.60 4.26 -2.34
C GLY A 105 -13.52 5.25 -2.77
N GLY A 106 -12.71 4.91 -3.76
CA GLY A 106 -11.73 5.83 -4.35
C GLY A 106 -12.38 7.08 -4.97
N ALA A 107 -13.47 6.91 -5.71
CA ALA A 107 -14.22 8.02 -6.30
C ALA A 107 -14.86 8.94 -5.25
N LEU A 108 -15.25 8.40 -4.09
CA LEU A 108 -15.75 9.17 -2.95
C LEU A 108 -14.66 10.08 -2.39
N VAL A 109 -13.44 9.56 -2.22
CA VAL A 109 -12.30 10.34 -1.75
C VAL A 109 -11.94 11.45 -2.75
N ASP A 110 -11.98 11.19 -4.06
CA ASP A 110 -11.74 12.21 -5.10
C ASP A 110 -12.78 13.36 -5.09
N LYS A 111 -13.95 13.14 -4.48
CA LYS A 111 -15.02 14.15 -4.34
C LYS A 111 -15.02 14.81 -2.96
N ALA A 112 -14.27 14.30 -2.03
CA ALA A 112 -14.26 14.78 -0.66
C ALA A 112 -13.70 16.20 -0.58
N ARG A 113 -14.20 16.98 0.37
CA ARG A 113 -13.69 18.32 0.69
C ARG A 113 -12.52 18.26 1.69
N SER A 114 -12.46 17.19 2.47
CA SER A 114 -11.44 16.96 3.48
C SER A 114 -11.14 15.46 3.58
N GLU A 115 -9.96 15.07 3.15
CA GLU A 115 -9.47 13.69 3.22
C GLU A 115 -9.32 13.24 4.67
N ARG A 116 -8.95 14.16 5.57
CA ARG A 116 -8.88 13.91 7.03
C ARG A 116 -10.24 13.52 7.60
N PHE A 117 -11.29 14.26 7.23
CA PHE A 117 -12.64 13.97 7.70
C PHE A 117 -13.12 12.60 7.22
N VAL A 118 -12.88 12.29 5.95
CA VAL A 118 -13.21 10.98 5.36
C VAL A 118 -12.44 9.85 6.05
N ALA A 119 -11.15 10.01 6.27
CA ALA A 119 -10.34 9.03 6.99
C ALA A 119 -10.82 8.83 8.44
N GLY A 120 -11.19 9.92 9.14
CA GLY A 120 -11.74 9.88 10.49
C GLY A 120 -13.06 9.13 10.58
N ILE A 121 -13.99 9.38 9.65
CA ILE A 121 -15.25 8.65 9.55
C ILE A 121 -14.99 7.17 9.26
N ALA A 122 -14.09 6.85 8.33
CA ALA A 122 -13.79 5.46 7.98
C ALA A 122 -13.25 4.69 9.19
N VAL A 123 -12.29 5.24 9.95
CA VAL A 123 -11.76 4.60 11.17
C VAL A 123 -12.85 4.47 12.23
N ALA A 124 -13.66 5.51 12.45
CA ALA A 124 -14.77 5.45 13.41
C ALA A 124 -15.79 4.35 13.03
N THR A 125 -16.11 4.22 11.73
CA THR A 125 -17.00 3.18 11.21
C THR A 125 -16.44 1.78 11.46
N ILE A 126 -15.14 1.58 11.25
CA ILE A 126 -14.45 0.30 11.55
C ILE A 126 -14.54 -0.01 13.05
N CYS A 127 -14.31 0.96 13.91
CA CYS A 127 -14.41 0.77 15.36
C CYS A 127 -15.86 0.53 15.83
N ILE A 128 -16.85 1.19 15.21
CA ILE A 128 -18.27 0.89 15.44
C ILE A 128 -18.59 -0.55 15.02
N SER A 129 -18.05 -1.02 13.89
CA SER A 129 -18.17 -2.42 13.47
C SER A 129 -17.58 -3.37 14.53
N ALA A 130 -16.39 -3.07 15.08
CA ALA A 130 -15.82 -3.85 16.18
C ALA A 130 -16.72 -3.87 17.41
N LEU A 131 -17.37 -2.76 17.73
CA LEU A 131 -18.32 -2.67 18.85
C LEU A 131 -19.54 -3.57 18.63
N THR A 132 -20.05 -3.70 17.38
CA THR A 132 -21.19 -4.61 17.11
C THR A 132 -20.80 -6.07 17.38
N TYR A 133 -19.58 -6.50 17.04
CA TYR A 133 -19.08 -7.84 17.37
C TYR A 133 -18.95 -8.03 18.88
N ALA A 134 -18.43 -7.03 19.58
CA ALA A 134 -18.27 -7.13 21.03
C ALA A 134 -19.60 -7.10 21.80
N ALA A 135 -20.58 -6.30 21.36
CA ALA A 135 -21.83 -6.07 22.08
C ALA A 135 -22.87 -7.17 21.83
N LEU A 136 -23.14 -7.49 20.56
CA LEU A 136 -24.25 -8.35 20.13
C LEU A 136 -23.80 -9.32 19.03
N PRO A 137 -23.19 -10.45 19.35
CA PRO A 137 -22.71 -11.42 18.38
C PRO A 137 -23.84 -12.29 17.79
N ILE A 138 -24.88 -11.65 17.27
CA ILE A 138 -25.97 -12.32 16.53
C ILE A 138 -25.81 -12.06 15.03
N PHE A 139 -26.33 -12.96 14.18
CA PHE A 139 -26.08 -12.96 12.74
C PHE A 139 -26.37 -11.59 12.08
N PRO A 140 -27.51 -10.90 12.28
CA PRO A 140 -27.78 -9.63 11.61
C PRO A 140 -26.78 -8.51 11.98
N THR A 141 -26.40 -8.43 13.26
CA THR A 141 -25.48 -7.37 13.74
C THR A 141 -24.06 -7.60 13.27
N VAL A 142 -23.60 -8.85 13.29
CA VAL A 142 -22.27 -9.24 12.80
C VAL A 142 -22.19 -9.06 11.30
N LEU A 143 -23.23 -9.44 10.55
CA LEU A 143 -23.30 -9.22 9.11
C LEU A 143 -23.26 -7.72 8.77
N ALA A 144 -24.06 -6.91 9.45
CA ALA A 144 -24.06 -5.45 9.28
C ALA A 144 -22.69 -4.84 9.61
N GLY A 145 -22.08 -5.27 10.73
CA GLY A 145 -20.74 -4.86 11.13
C GLY A 145 -19.67 -5.23 10.07
N SER A 146 -19.74 -6.45 9.52
CA SER A 146 -18.81 -6.90 8.46
C SER A 146 -18.93 -6.07 7.17
N ILE A 147 -20.17 -5.75 6.78
CA ILE A 147 -20.46 -4.89 5.62
C ILE A 147 -19.92 -3.48 5.84
N LEU A 148 -20.18 -2.90 7.02
CA LEU A 148 -19.69 -1.55 7.38
C LEU A 148 -18.16 -1.51 7.41
N HIS A 149 -17.52 -2.52 8.01
CA HIS A 149 -16.06 -2.64 8.02
C HIS A 149 -15.49 -2.68 6.59
N ALA A 150 -16.04 -3.55 5.75
CA ALA A 150 -15.59 -3.71 4.38
C ALA A 150 -15.74 -2.40 3.57
N ALA A 151 -16.89 -1.73 3.67
CA ALA A 151 -17.14 -0.46 3.00
C ALA A 151 -16.19 0.65 3.46
N ALA A 152 -15.97 0.78 4.78
CA ALA A 152 -15.04 1.77 5.34
C ALA A 152 -13.59 1.50 4.94
N SER A 153 -13.17 0.23 4.89
CA SER A 153 -11.83 -0.16 4.45
C SER A 153 -11.55 0.20 3.00
N CYS A 154 -12.56 0.17 2.12
CA CYS A 154 -12.43 0.59 0.72
C CYS A 154 -12.10 2.09 0.56
N VAL A 155 -12.46 2.90 1.54
CA VAL A 155 -12.24 4.36 1.54
C VAL A 155 -10.93 4.73 2.24
N LEU A 156 -10.57 3.98 3.27
CA LEU A 156 -9.47 4.33 4.17
C LEU A 156 -8.09 4.31 3.49
N GLY A 157 -7.82 3.30 2.68
CA GLY A 157 -6.56 3.21 1.91
C GLY A 157 -6.35 4.41 0.97
N PRO A 158 -7.29 4.68 0.05
CA PRO A 158 -7.26 5.89 -0.78
C PRO A 158 -7.14 7.18 0.01
N ALA A 159 -7.86 7.35 1.13
CA ALA A 159 -7.78 8.56 1.96
C ALA A 159 -6.37 8.79 2.56
N ILE A 160 -5.71 7.73 3.05
CA ILE A 160 -4.33 7.81 3.55
C ILE A 160 -3.36 8.18 2.41
N ALA A 161 -3.55 7.60 1.22
CA ALA A 161 -2.73 7.91 0.06
C ALA A 161 -2.94 9.37 -0.39
N ALA A 162 -4.19 9.86 -0.38
CA ALA A 162 -4.53 11.26 -0.68
C ALA A 162 -3.91 12.24 0.32
N ILE A 163 -4.04 11.99 1.63
CA ILE A 163 -3.39 12.80 2.68
C ILE A 163 -1.87 12.82 2.46
N SER A 164 -1.28 11.67 2.15
CA SER A 164 0.16 11.57 1.90
C SER A 164 0.58 12.41 0.70
N LEU A 165 -0.13 12.30 -0.42
CA LEU A 165 0.16 13.04 -1.64
C LEU A 165 -0.11 14.55 -1.46
N GLY A 166 -1.20 14.92 -0.79
CA GLY A 166 -1.54 16.31 -0.49
C GLY A 166 -0.51 17.02 0.37
N LEU A 167 0.08 16.31 1.36
CA LEU A 167 1.11 16.87 2.25
C LEU A 167 2.45 17.08 1.54
N VAL A 168 2.95 16.06 0.82
CA VAL A 168 4.34 16.08 0.36
C VAL A 168 4.49 16.33 -1.15
N GLY A 169 3.42 16.17 -1.92
CA GLY A 169 3.46 16.31 -3.38
C GLY A 169 4.21 15.17 -4.09
N HIS A 170 4.23 15.22 -5.43
CA HIS A 170 4.75 14.13 -6.28
C HIS A 170 6.28 13.93 -6.17
N ALA A 171 7.03 14.99 -5.85
CA ALA A 171 8.49 14.93 -5.85
C ALA A 171 9.07 13.96 -4.81
N VAL A 172 8.46 13.91 -3.62
CA VAL A 172 8.95 13.13 -2.47
C VAL A 172 7.92 12.10 -1.96
N ILE A 173 6.86 11.84 -2.73
CA ILE A 173 5.81 10.88 -2.33
C ILE A 173 6.37 9.47 -2.12
N GLY A 174 7.38 9.04 -2.89
CA GLY A 174 8.00 7.74 -2.73
C GLY A 174 8.57 7.53 -1.33
N ASP A 175 9.31 8.51 -0.80
CA ASP A 175 9.88 8.47 0.55
C ASP A 175 8.77 8.44 1.61
N ARG A 176 7.69 9.22 1.40
CA ARG A 176 6.53 9.25 2.30
C ARG A 176 5.82 7.89 2.34
N LEU A 177 5.57 7.28 1.19
CA LEU A 177 4.93 5.96 1.09
C LEU A 177 5.79 4.87 1.72
N GLY A 178 7.11 4.90 1.51
CA GLY A 178 8.04 4.00 2.18
C GLY A 178 7.98 4.12 3.70
N ARG A 179 7.87 5.35 4.21
CA ARG A 179 7.72 5.61 5.64
C ARG A 179 6.34 5.15 6.16
N ASN A 180 5.26 5.38 5.42
CA ASN A 180 3.94 4.87 5.76
C ASN A 180 3.94 3.35 5.87
N ALA A 181 4.51 2.65 4.88
CA ALA A 181 4.59 1.19 4.88
C ALA A 181 5.38 0.65 6.08
N ARG A 182 6.47 1.33 6.48
CA ARG A 182 7.21 0.99 7.71
C ARG A 182 6.31 1.05 8.94
N PHE A 183 5.62 2.17 9.15
CA PHE A 183 4.76 2.36 10.32
C PHE A 183 3.57 1.40 10.31
N ALA A 184 2.95 1.16 9.14
CA ALA A 184 1.88 0.18 9.00
C ALA A 184 2.35 -1.24 9.36
N SER A 185 3.52 -1.66 8.89
CA SER A 185 4.05 -3.00 9.19
C SER A 185 4.42 -3.18 10.65
N ILE A 186 5.02 -2.17 11.29
CA ILE A 186 5.29 -2.21 12.73
C ILE A 186 3.96 -2.29 13.49
N GLY A 187 2.95 -1.48 13.10
CA GLY A 187 1.61 -1.53 13.67
C GLY A 187 0.99 -2.93 13.53
N ASN A 188 0.92 -3.47 12.31
CA ASN A 188 0.38 -4.82 12.06
C ASN A 188 1.05 -5.89 12.92
N GLY A 189 2.38 -5.86 13.03
CA GLY A 189 3.14 -6.83 13.83
C GLY A 189 2.84 -6.72 15.32
N LEU A 190 2.82 -5.51 15.87
CA LEU A 190 2.50 -5.27 17.28
C LEU A 190 1.03 -5.55 17.58
N ALA A 191 0.11 -5.16 16.70
CA ALA A 191 -1.31 -5.46 16.87
C ALA A 191 -1.58 -6.96 16.88
N ALA A 192 -1.00 -7.71 15.96
CA ALA A 192 -1.16 -9.16 15.92
C ALA A 192 -0.69 -9.81 17.23
N ALA A 193 0.45 -9.37 17.79
CA ALA A 193 0.95 -9.84 19.06
C ALA A 193 0.05 -9.42 20.24
N ALA A 194 -0.35 -8.15 20.31
CA ALA A 194 -1.20 -7.62 21.38
C ALA A 194 -2.60 -8.23 21.36
N MET A 195 -3.22 -8.36 20.19
CA MET A 195 -4.55 -8.95 20.03
C MET A 195 -4.51 -10.46 20.29
N GLY A 196 -3.45 -11.17 19.84
CA GLY A 196 -3.23 -12.57 20.17
C GLY A 196 -3.10 -12.79 21.68
N ALA A 197 -2.29 -11.98 22.37
CA ALA A 197 -2.17 -12.00 23.83
C ALA A 197 -3.51 -11.67 24.53
N THR A 198 -4.22 -10.64 24.06
CA THR A 198 -5.55 -10.26 24.59
C THR A 198 -6.54 -11.40 24.43
N GLY A 199 -6.58 -12.07 23.27
CA GLY A 199 -7.44 -13.22 23.02
C GLY A 199 -7.12 -14.40 23.91
N TYR A 200 -5.85 -14.64 24.23
CA TYR A 200 -5.39 -15.73 25.07
C TYR A 200 -5.61 -15.47 26.57
N PHE A 201 -5.15 -14.30 27.07
CA PHE A 201 -5.19 -14.02 28.52
C PHE A 201 -6.51 -13.47 29.03
N LEU A 202 -7.28 -12.80 28.17
CA LEU A 202 -8.57 -12.19 28.56
C LEU A 202 -9.74 -12.91 27.91
N SER A 203 -10.01 -12.65 26.63
CA SER A 203 -11.04 -13.35 25.84
C SER A 203 -10.96 -12.95 24.37
N ALA A 204 -11.50 -13.79 23.48
CA ALA A 204 -11.65 -13.45 22.05
C ALA A 204 -12.52 -12.18 21.83
N ARG A 205 -13.48 -11.91 22.74
CA ARG A 205 -14.32 -10.70 22.75
C ARG A 205 -13.50 -9.44 23.06
N ALA A 206 -12.52 -9.53 23.96
CA ALA A 206 -11.67 -8.41 24.36
C ALA A 206 -10.84 -7.85 23.22
N VAL A 207 -10.53 -8.65 22.17
CA VAL A 207 -9.84 -8.18 20.96
C VAL A 207 -10.61 -7.05 20.28
N PHE A 208 -11.94 -7.18 20.15
CA PHE A 208 -12.78 -6.14 19.54
C PHE A 208 -12.91 -4.90 20.43
N ILE A 209 -12.90 -5.06 21.77
CA ILE A 209 -12.87 -3.93 22.70
C ILE A 209 -11.56 -3.15 22.57
N VAL A 210 -10.41 -3.84 22.46
CA VAL A 210 -9.12 -3.20 22.21
C VAL A 210 -9.15 -2.44 20.88
N THR A 211 -9.72 -3.03 19.83
CA THR A 211 -9.88 -2.36 18.52
C THR A 211 -10.67 -1.05 18.65
N VAL A 212 -11.76 -1.03 19.45
CA VAL A 212 -12.53 0.19 19.71
C VAL A 212 -11.71 1.24 20.47
N LEU A 213 -10.92 0.82 21.46
CA LEU A 213 -10.07 1.74 22.24
C LEU A 213 -8.97 2.38 21.38
N LEU A 214 -8.50 1.69 20.35
CA LEU A 214 -7.51 2.24 19.39
C LEU A 214 -8.07 3.40 18.54
N LEU A 215 -9.38 3.62 18.51
CA LEU A 215 -9.98 4.80 17.89
C LEU A 215 -9.42 6.10 18.47
N ILE A 216 -9.23 6.15 19.80
CA ILE A 216 -8.77 7.36 20.48
C ILE A 216 -7.39 7.81 19.97
N PRO A 217 -6.33 6.98 20.07
CA PRO A 217 -5.03 7.38 19.59
C PRO A 217 -4.99 7.59 18.05
N ALA A 218 -5.78 6.84 17.28
CA ALA A 218 -5.90 7.06 15.84
C ALA A 218 -6.45 8.44 15.51
N LEU A 219 -7.54 8.87 16.17
CA LEU A 219 -8.12 10.20 15.96
C LEU A 219 -7.23 11.32 16.50
N LEU A 220 -6.51 11.11 17.60
CA LEU A 220 -5.52 12.08 18.10
C LEU A 220 -4.37 12.26 17.10
N ALA A 221 -3.86 11.16 16.53
CA ALA A 221 -2.85 11.21 15.49
C ALA A 221 -3.36 11.93 14.22
N LEU A 222 -4.60 11.65 13.82
CA LEU A 222 -5.25 12.32 12.68
C LEU A 222 -5.44 13.82 12.93
N ARG A 223 -5.83 14.23 14.14
CA ARG A 223 -5.95 15.66 14.52
C ARG A 223 -4.61 16.39 14.53
N ALA A 224 -3.50 15.69 14.73
CA ALA A 224 -2.17 16.29 14.67
C ALA A 224 -1.77 16.71 13.26
N ILE A 225 -2.42 16.19 12.22
CA ILE A 225 -2.22 16.59 10.83
C ILE A 225 -3.00 17.89 10.59
N ALA A 226 -2.33 18.97 10.26
CA ALA A 226 -2.98 20.25 9.97
C ALA A 226 -3.68 20.21 8.61
N GLU A 227 -4.97 20.57 8.56
CA GLU A 227 -5.77 20.48 7.34
C GLU A 227 -5.31 21.47 6.26
N ASN A 228 -4.87 22.64 6.68
CA ASN A 228 -4.33 23.68 5.79
C ASN A 228 -2.99 23.32 5.14
N GLU A 229 -2.30 22.27 5.62
CA GLU A 229 -1.08 21.74 5.01
C GLU A 229 -1.36 20.68 3.94
N ILE A 230 -2.57 20.14 3.89
CA ILE A 230 -3.00 19.20 2.85
C ILE A 230 -3.51 20.02 1.67
N ASP A 231 -2.79 19.97 0.54
CA ASP A 231 -3.23 20.57 -0.71
C ASP A 231 -4.28 19.65 -1.37
N PRO A 232 -5.56 20.06 -1.47
CA PRO A 232 -6.61 19.20 -2.01
C PRO A 232 -6.41 18.87 -3.51
N GLU A 233 -5.77 19.77 -4.27
CA GLU A 233 -5.53 19.51 -5.69
C GLU A 233 -4.47 18.43 -5.88
N ARG A 234 -3.40 18.49 -5.09
CA ARG A 234 -2.38 17.42 -5.04
C ARG A 234 -2.97 16.11 -4.54
N ALA A 235 -3.77 16.14 -3.47
CA ALA A 235 -4.40 14.96 -2.88
C ALA A 235 -5.25 14.17 -3.87
N HIS A 236 -5.84 14.86 -4.85
CA HIS A 236 -6.64 14.24 -5.91
C HIS A 236 -5.84 14.05 -7.21
N GLY A 237 -4.58 14.48 -7.28
CA GLY A 237 -3.79 14.46 -8.51
C GLY A 237 -4.28 15.42 -9.58
N ALA A 238 -4.92 16.53 -9.19
CA ALA A 238 -5.42 17.56 -10.09
C ALA A 238 -4.27 18.45 -10.60
N PRO A 239 -4.43 19.14 -11.76
CA PRO A 239 -3.48 20.13 -12.21
C PRO A 239 -3.54 21.37 -11.30
N PRO A 240 -2.44 22.15 -11.19
CA PRO A 240 -2.43 23.40 -10.45
C PRO A 240 -3.52 24.39 -10.91
N ARG A 241 -4.09 25.18 -10.00
CA ARG A 241 -5.24 26.10 -10.23
C ARG A 241 -5.13 27.02 -11.43
N HIS A 242 -3.92 27.43 -11.76
CA HIS A 242 -3.66 28.30 -12.92
C HIS A 242 -3.76 27.60 -14.28
N LEU A 243 -3.86 26.25 -14.31
CA LEU A 243 -3.94 25.44 -15.53
C LEU A 243 -5.34 24.83 -15.75
N SER A 244 -6.41 25.64 -15.59
CA SER A 244 -7.79 25.32 -16.04
C SER A 244 -8.65 24.40 -15.15
N ALA A 245 -9.76 24.97 -14.69
CA ALA A 245 -10.86 24.27 -14.00
C ALA A 245 -11.61 23.23 -14.87
N LYS A 246 -11.32 23.15 -16.17
CA LYS A 246 -11.95 22.21 -17.13
C LYS A 246 -11.31 20.82 -17.24
N ALA A 247 -10.19 20.57 -16.56
CA ALA A 247 -9.37 19.40 -16.81
C ALA A 247 -9.66 18.17 -15.90
N ARG A 248 -10.74 18.16 -15.10
CA ARG A 248 -11.12 16.91 -14.43
C ARG A 248 -11.56 15.89 -15.46
N ALA A 249 -10.72 14.89 -15.69
CA ALA A 249 -11.04 13.82 -16.60
C ALA A 249 -12.35 13.13 -16.22
N ARG A 250 -13.17 12.77 -17.22
CA ARG A 250 -14.38 11.95 -16.97
C ARG A 250 -13.94 10.62 -16.34
N PRO A 251 -14.72 10.03 -15.41
CA PRO A 251 -14.35 8.74 -14.79
C PRO A 251 -14.00 7.65 -15.82
N GLY A 252 -14.70 7.62 -16.97
CA GLY A 252 -14.42 6.70 -18.07
C GLY A 252 -13.06 6.91 -18.77
N ALA A 253 -12.42 8.06 -18.61
CA ALA A 253 -11.11 8.29 -19.22
C ALA A 253 -10.00 7.41 -18.61
N LEU A 254 -10.11 7.06 -17.31
CA LEU A 254 -9.17 6.14 -16.69
C LEU A 254 -9.33 4.70 -17.20
N MET A 255 -10.53 4.31 -17.59
CA MET A 255 -10.76 2.98 -18.20
C MET A 255 -10.11 2.84 -19.58
N ASN A 256 -9.69 3.94 -20.19
CA ASN A 256 -8.92 3.95 -21.44
C ASN A 256 -7.41 4.17 -21.22
N ASN A 257 -6.96 4.33 -19.95
CA ASN A 257 -5.54 4.47 -19.62
C ASN A 257 -4.87 3.10 -19.69
N ARG A 258 -4.29 2.77 -20.85
CA ARG A 258 -3.66 1.48 -21.12
C ARG A 258 -2.59 1.09 -20.07
N PRO A 259 -1.65 1.95 -19.67
CA PRO A 259 -0.69 1.61 -18.61
C PRO A 259 -1.35 1.24 -17.28
N LEU A 260 -2.41 1.94 -16.87
CA LEU A 260 -3.16 1.65 -15.65
C LEU A 260 -3.84 0.28 -15.73
N LEU A 261 -4.47 -0.04 -16.88
CA LEU A 261 -5.14 -1.33 -17.08
C LEU A 261 -4.14 -2.49 -17.16
N ILE A 262 -2.98 -2.29 -17.80
CA ILE A 262 -1.89 -3.27 -17.82
C ILE A 262 -1.44 -3.54 -16.39
N PHE A 263 -1.21 -2.51 -15.58
CA PHE A 263 -0.79 -2.67 -14.21
C PHE A 263 -1.86 -3.34 -13.35
N ALA A 264 -3.15 -3.01 -13.55
CA ALA A 264 -4.28 -3.69 -12.91
C ALA A 264 -4.30 -5.18 -13.25
N GLY A 265 -4.14 -5.55 -14.52
CA GLY A 265 -4.05 -6.95 -14.96
C GLY A 265 -2.85 -7.69 -14.35
N CYS A 266 -1.69 -7.04 -14.27
CA CYS A 266 -0.50 -7.60 -13.60
C CYS A 266 -0.76 -7.85 -12.09
N LEU A 267 -1.40 -6.91 -11.39
CA LEU A 267 -1.75 -7.06 -9.98
C LEU A 267 -2.80 -8.14 -9.75
N LEU A 268 -3.79 -8.26 -10.65
CA LEU A 268 -4.77 -9.35 -10.61
C LEU A 268 -4.07 -10.70 -10.66
N LEU A 269 -3.20 -10.93 -11.64
CA LEU A 269 -2.44 -12.18 -11.76
C LEU A 269 -1.51 -12.41 -10.58
N PHE A 270 -0.88 -11.35 -10.09
CA PHE A 270 -0.04 -11.44 -8.89
C PHE A 270 -0.85 -11.95 -7.71
N HIS A 271 -1.98 -11.33 -7.39
CA HIS A 271 -2.80 -11.71 -6.23
C HIS A 271 -3.52 -13.04 -6.44
N LEU A 272 -3.86 -13.40 -7.69
CA LEU A 272 -4.33 -14.74 -8.04
C LEU A 272 -3.30 -15.83 -7.70
N ALA A 273 -2.02 -15.56 -7.91
CA ALA A 273 -0.95 -16.49 -7.55
C ALA A 273 -0.62 -16.44 -6.05
N ASN A 274 -0.61 -15.25 -5.44
CA ASN A 274 -0.04 -15.01 -4.11
C ASN A 274 -0.97 -15.38 -2.95
N SER A 275 -2.27 -15.04 -3.04
CA SER A 275 -3.14 -14.98 -1.85
C SER A 275 -3.40 -16.34 -1.21
N ALA A 276 -3.39 -17.42 -1.98
CA ALA A 276 -3.58 -18.79 -1.45
C ALA A 276 -2.28 -19.45 -0.98
N MET A 277 -1.10 -18.88 -1.29
CA MET A 277 0.17 -19.57 -0.97
C MET A 277 0.37 -19.75 0.53
N LEU A 278 0.11 -18.72 1.34
CA LEU A 278 0.29 -18.82 2.79
C LEU A 278 -0.72 -19.76 3.45
N PRO A 279 -2.04 -19.70 3.19
CA PRO A 279 -3.00 -20.71 3.65
C PRO A 279 -2.60 -22.14 3.26
N LEU A 280 -2.12 -22.33 2.04
CA LEU A 280 -1.70 -23.64 1.55
C LEU A 280 -0.46 -24.17 2.28
N VAL A 281 0.54 -23.33 2.52
CA VAL A 281 1.69 -23.66 3.38
C VAL A 281 1.22 -24.02 4.79
N GLY A 282 0.28 -23.23 5.34
CA GLY A 282 -0.30 -23.49 6.66
C GLY A 282 -0.92 -24.89 6.75
N SER A 283 -1.70 -25.31 5.75
CA SER A 283 -2.30 -26.65 5.73
C SER A 283 -1.24 -27.75 5.64
N VAL A 284 -0.22 -27.59 4.78
CA VAL A 284 0.88 -28.57 4.63
C VAL A 284 1.68 -28.73 5.93
N VAL A 285 1.99 -27.61 6.61
CA VAL A 285 2.71 -27.62 7.89
C VAL A 285 1.87 -28.28 8.99
N THR A 286 0.57 -27.98 9.05
CA THR A 286 -0.34 -28.56 10.05
C THR A 286 -0.45 -30.08 9.90
N MET A 287 -0.51 -30.59 8.67
CA MET A 287 -0.53 -32.04 8.42
C MET A 287 0.76 -32.74 8.85
N LYS A 288 1.92 -32.05 8.79
CA LYS A 288 3.21 -32.63 9.19
C LYS A 288 3.46 -32.56 10.70
N SER A 289 3.07 -31.48 11.37
CA SER A 289 3.29 -31.28 12.80
C SER A 289 2.31 -30.28 13.38
N ALA A 290 1.20 -30.76 13.91
CA ALA A 290 0.17 -29.93 14.53
C ALA A 290 0.73 -29.10 15.72
N ARG A 291 1.70 -29.65 16.47
CA ARG A 291 2.28 -29.00 17.68
C ARG A 291 3.00 -27.69 17.34
N TRP A 292 3.76 -27.65 16.24
CA TRP A 292 4.56 -26.49 15.86
C TRP A 292 3.89 -25.61 14.81
N ALA A 293 2.77 -26.06 14.22
CA ALA A 293 2.09 -25.38 13.12
C ALA A 293 1.76 -23.92 13.46
N THR A 294 1.17 -23.67 14.61
CA THR A 294 0.79 -22.30 15.04
C THR A 294 1.97 -21.36 15.11
N LEU A 295 3.11 -21.81 15.69
CA LEU A 295 4.32 -21.00 15.79
C LEU A 295 4.92 -20.72 14.42
N ILE A 296 4.98 -21.72 13.55
CA ILE A 296 5.52 -21.60 12.18
C ILE A 296 4.64 -20.66 11.35
N ILE A 297 3.32 -20.79 11.42
CA ILE A 297 2.38 -19.90 10.72
C ILE A 297 2.53 -18.47 11.22
N ALA A 298 2.63 -18.27 12.53
CA ALA A 298 2.89 -16.96 13.12
C ALA A 298 4.22 -16.35 12.61
N ALA A 299 5.28 -17.14 12.57
CA ALA A 299 6.56 -16.71 12.02
C ALA A 299 6.47 -16.36 10.53
N CYS A 300 5.70 -17.14 9.74
CA CYS A 300 5.42 -16.85 8.33
C CYS A 300 4.66 -15.54 8.11
N ILE A 301 3.92 -15.05 9.10
CA ILE A 301 3.24 -13.75 9.05
C ILE A 301 4.17 -12.62 9.51
N VAL A 302 4.94 -12.84 10.59
CA VAL A 302 5.79 -11.82 11.21
C VAL A 302 7.02 -11.50 10.37
N VAL A 303 7.67 -12.51 9.78
CA VAL A 303 8.89 -12.29 8.98
C VAL A 303 8.67 -11.32 7.82
N PRO A 304 7.62 -11.43 6.99
CA PRO A 304 7.31 -10.42 5.97
C PRO A 304 7.14 -9.02 6.55
N GLN A 305 6.51 -8.84 7.72
CA GLN A 305 6.31 -7.52 8.32
C GLN A 305 7.65 -6.88 8.72
N ILE A 306 8.60 -7.66 9.24
CA ILE A 306 9.95 -7.18 9.56
C ILE A 306 10.65 -6.71 8.28
N VAL A 307 10.56 -7.50 7.20
CA VAL A 307 11.16 -7.15 5.90
C VAL A 307 10.53 -5.87 5.33
N VAL A 308 9.21 -5.75 5.36
CA VAL A 308 8.50 -4.53 4.91
C VAL A 308 8.94 -3.32 5.73
N ALA A 309 8.97 -3.43 7.05
CA ALA A 309 9.39 -2.33 7.92
C ALA A 309 10.83 -1.87 7.66
N ALA A 310 11.72 -2.82 7.35
CA ALA A 310 13.12 -2.52 7.05
C ALA A 310 13.32 -1.93 5.66
N MET A 311 12.69 -2.55 4.63
CA MET A 311 13.00 -2.26 3.22
C MET A 311 12.16 -1.13 2.61
N SER A 312 10.92 -0.89 3.07
CA SER A 312 10.03 0.07 2.40
C SER A 312 10.59 1.49 2.28
N PRO A 313 11.27 2.09 3.28
CA PRO A 313 11.88 3.41 3.11
C PRO A 313 12.99 3.43 2.07
N TRP A 314 13.81 2.36 2.02
CA TRP A 314 14.84 2.22 1.00
C TRP A 314 14.24 2.10 -0.41
N ILE A 315 13.15 1.32 -0.56
CA ILE A 315 12.42 1.20 -1.82
C ILE A 315 11.85 2.54 -2.25
N GLY A 316 11.26 3.31 -1.34
CA GLY A 316 10.73 4.65 -1.61
C GLY A 316 11.79 5.60 -2.17
N ALA A 317 12.95 5.65 -1.55
CA ALA A 317 14.09 6.44 -2.01
C ALA A 317 14.63 5.95 -3.36
N ARG A 318 14.77 4.62 -3.55
CA ARG A 318 15.29 4.05 -4.80
C ARG A 318 14.33 4.18 -5.97
N ALA A 319 13.03 4.22 -5.72
CA ALA A 319 12.04 4.46 -6.76
C ALA A 319 12.29 5.75 -7.56
N GLN A 320 12.83 6.78 -6.90
CA GLN A 320 13.16 8.05 -7.55
C GLN A 320 14.44 7.97 -8.39
N ILE A 321 15.32 7.02 -8.12
CA ILE A 321 16.63 6.87 -8.81
C ILE A 321 16.54 5.81 -9.90
N TRP A 322 16.05 4.60 -9.56
CA TRP A 322 16.03 3.46 -10.47
C TRP A 322 14.83 3.46 -11.42
N GLY A 323 13.75 4.19 -11.07
CA GLY A 323 12.46 4.12 -11.73
C GLY A 323 11.52 3.10 -11.07
N ARG A 324 10.31 2.97 -11.63
CA ARG A 324 9.25 2.10 -11.06
C ARG A 324 9.35 0.68 -11.61
N ARG A 325 9.61 0.56 -12.92
CA ARG A 325 9.62 -0.73 -13.62
C ARG A 325 10.65 -1.72 -13.07
N PRO A 326 11.93 -1.37 -12.80
CA PRO A 326 12.89 -2.32 -12.23
C PRO A 326 12.48 -2.88 -10.87
N LEU A 327 11.92 -2.04 -9.98
CA LEU A 327 11.45 -2.47 -8.67
C LEU A 327 10.23 -3.40 -8.79
N LEU A 328 9.31 -3.11 -9.71
CA LEU A 328 8.18 -4.00 -9.99
C LEU A 328 8.66 -5.36 -10.51
N ILE A 329 9.63 -5.40 -11.42
CA ILE A 329 10.21 -6.67 -11.93
C ILE A 329 10.78 -7.49 -10.76
N ILE A 330 11.51 -6.88 -9.83
CA ILE A 330 12.05 -7.57 -8.64
C ILE A 330 10.91 -8.19 -7.81
N ALA A 331 9.85 -7.42 -7.55
CA ALA A 331 8.70 -7.92 -6.79
C ALA A 331 7.98 -9.07 -7.50
N PHE A 332 7.74 -8.93 -8.80
CA PHE A 332 7.07 -9.96 -9.58
C PHE A 332 7.94 -11.20 -9.77
N ALA A 333 9.28 -11.08 -9.79
CA ALA A 333 10.20 -12.22 -9.87
C ALA A 333 10.27 -13.01 -8.56
N ALA A 334 10.14 -12.35 -7.41
CA ALA A 334 10.17 -13.00 -6.11
C ALA A 334 9.04 -14.03 -5.93
N LEU A 335 7.86 -13.79 -6.52
CA LEU A 335 6.69 -14.64 -6.33
C LEU A 335 6.80 -16.03 -7.00
N PRO A 336 7.15 -16.16 -8.29
CA PRO A 336 7.34 -17.49 -8.90
C PRO A 336 8.49 -18.26 -8.23
N ILE A 337 9.57 -17.58 -7.84
CA ILE A 337 10.67 -18.20 -7.08
C ILE A 337 10.13 -18.77 -5.76
N ARG A 338 9.33 -17.98 -5.00
CA ARG A 338 8.69 -18.44 -3.75
C ARG A 338 7.79 -19.62 -3.98
N GLY A 339 6.96 -19.59 -5.02
CA GLY A 339 6.06 -20.71 -5.36
C GLY A 339 6.81 -22.00 -5.66
N LEU A 340 7.91 -21.93 -6.44
CA LEU A 340 8.75 -23.09 -6.74
C LEU A 340 9.50 -23.60 -5.51
N LEU A 341 9.98 -22.71 -4.63
CA LEU A 341 10.60 -23.11 -3.37
C LEU A 341 9.63 -23.91 -2.48
N PHE A 342 8.34 -23.55 -2.45
CA PHE A 342 7.32 -24.29 -1.71
C PHE A 342 7.04 -25.70 -2.28
N VAL A 343 7.36 -25.95 -3.55
CA VAL A 343 7.28 -27.30 -4.14
C VAL A 343 8.37 -28.22 -3.61
N VAL A 344 9.60 -27.70 -3.49
CA VAL A 344 10.79 -28.51 -3.17
C VAL A 344 11.15 -28.51 -1.69
N ILE A 345 10.79 -27.45 -0.94
CA ILE A 345 11.15 -27.30 0.47
C ILE A 345 10.03 -27.86 1.35
N SER A 346 10.41 -28.79 2.19
CA SER A 346 9.49 -29.43 3.14
C SER A 346 9.81 -29.11 4.60
N ASP A 347 10.98 -28.50 4.89
CA ASP A 347 11.40 -28.13 6.23
C ASP A 347 10.66 -26.87 6.69
N PRO A 348 9.92 -26.91 7.83
CA PRO A 348 9.15 -25.79 8.31
C PRO A 348 9.98 -24.53 8.60
N THR A 349 11.22 -24.68 9.05
CA THR A 349 12.11 -23.56 9.39
C THR A 349 12.54 -22.83 8.11
N ILE A 350 12.86 -23.58 7.06
CA ILE A 350 13.23 -23.02 5.76
C ILE A 350 12.01 -22.35 5.10
N LEU A 351 10.79 -22.91 5.28
CA LEU A 351 9.56 -22.26 4.80
C LEU A 351 9.35 -20.87 5.39
N VAL A 352 9.72 -20.66 6.67
CA VAL A 352 9.72 -19.32 7.28
C VAL A 352 10.72 -18.39 6.60
N ALA A 353 11.93 -18.89 6.28
CA ALA A 353 12.93 -18.07 5.57
C ALA A 353 12.48 -17.70 4.15
N VAL A 354 11.76 -18.59 3.47
CA VAL A 354 11.17 -18.31 2.14
C VAL A 354 10.18 -17.14 2.18
N GLN A 355 9.56 -16.86 3.31
CA GLN A 355 8.66 -15.71 3.48
C GLN A 355 9.35 -14.34 3.43
N ILE A 356 10.69 -14.30 3.47
CA ILE A 356 11.44 -13.08 3.17
C ILE A 356 11.10 -12.56 1.77
N LEU A 357 10.90 -13.47 0.79
CA LEU A 357 10.50 -13.10 -0.56
C LEU A 357 9.11 -12.44 -0.59
N ASP A 358 8.19 -12.90 0.25
CA ASP A 358 6.89 -12.24 0.44
C ASP A 358 7.03 -10.84 1.00
N GLY A 359 7.89 -10.68 2.01
CA GLY A 359 8.20 -9.38 2.59
C GLY A 359 8.81 -8.40 1.59
N ILE A 360 9.72 -8.85 0.72
CA ILE A 360 10.28 -8.03 -0.37
C ILE A 360 9.19 -7.54 -1.31
N THR A 361 8.32 -8.46 -1.74
CA THR A 361 7.20 -8.14 -2.63
C THR A 361 6.23 -7.17 -1.98
N ALA A 362 5.83 -7.43 -0.73
CA ALA A 362 4.93 -6.57 0.01
C ALA A 362 5.52 -5.17 0.24
N ALA A 363 6.83 -5.07 0.52
CA ALA A 363 7.53 -3.81 0.66
C ALA A 363 7.53 -3.00 -0.65
N VAL A 364 7.75 -3.64 -1.79
CA VAL A 364 7.69 -2.99 -3.09
C VAL A 364 6.27 -2.51 -3.37
N PHE A 365 5.25 -3.34 -3.21
CA PHE A 365 3.88 -2.97 -3.54
C PHE A 365 3.30 -1.90 -2.63
N ALA A 366 3.63 -1.90 -1.34
CA ALA A 366 3.22 -0.86 -0.42
C ALA A 366 3.64 0.55 -0.86
N VAL A 367 4.74 0.64 -1.61
CA VAL A 367 5.27 1.90 -2.16
C VAL A 367 4.87 2.09 -3.62
N MET A 368 5.05 1.05 -4.47
CA MET A 368 4.89 1.19 -5.91
C MET A 368 3.45 1.30 -6.35
N VAL A 369 2.50 0.63 -5.72
CA VAL A 369 1.10 0.68 -6.14
C VAL A 369 0.57 2.13 -6.09
N PRO A 370 0.60 2.83 -4.94
CA PRO A 370 0.14 4.21 -4.91
C PRO A 370 1.04 5.17 -5.72
N LEU A 371 2.34 4.90 -5.84
CA LEU A 371 3.27 5.74 -6.58
C LEU A 371 3.00 5.69 -8.10
N VAL A 372 2.83 4.49 -8.66
CA VAL A 372 2.50 4.29 -10.07
C VAL A 372 1.13 4.91 -10.40
N VAL A 373 0.14 4.76 -9.50
CA VAL A 373 -1.15 5.44 -9.68
C VAL A 373 -0.98 6.95 -9.69
N ALA A 374 -0.19 7.53 -8.76
CA ALA A 374 0.07 8.96 -8.72
C ALA A 374 0.71 9.46 -10.02
N ASP A 375 1.65 8.69 -10.60
CA ASP A 375 2.30 9.02 -11.86
C ASP A 375 1.29 8.96 -13.04
N LEU A 376 0.49 7.89 -13.13
CA LEU A 376 -0.44 7.66 -14.25
C LEU A 376 -1.71 8.50 -14.21
N THR A 377 -2.08 9.01 -13.04
CA THR A 377 -3.28 9.85 -12.85
C THR A 377 -2.95 11.31 -12.66
N ARG A 378 -1.67 11.70 -12.79
CA ARG A 378 -1.22 13.09 -12.63
C ARG A 378 -1.99 14.01 -13.57
N GLY A 379 -2.53 15.09 -13.04
CA GLY A 379 -3.32 16.08 -13.80
C GLY A 379 -4.77 15.67 -14.10
N THR A 380 -5.21 14.48 -13.70
CA THR A 380 -6.58 14.00 -13.99
C THR A 380 -7.60 14.37 -12.90
N GLY A 381 -7.15 14.66 -11.68
CA GLY A 381 -8.01 14.82 -10.50
C GLY A 381 -8.72 13.50 -10.09
N ARG A 382 -8.14 12.33 -10.42
CA ARG A 382 -8.73 11.00 -10.23
C ARG A 382 -7.76 9.99 -9.60
N PHE A 383 -6.84 10.47 -8.79
CA PHE A 383 -5.84 9.63 -8.12
C PHE A 383 -6.48 8.49 -7.32
N ASN A 384 -7.48 8.82 -6.51
CA ASN A 384 -8.09 7.84 -5.61
C ASN A 384 -8.99 6.85 -6.34
N LEU A 385 -9.66 7.25 -7.43
CA LEU A 385 -10.34 6.33 -8.33
C LEU A 385 -9.36 5.34 -8.97
N GLY A 386 -8.17 5.80 -9.37
CA GLY A 386 -7.09 4.93 -9.85
C GLY A 386 -6.68 3.87 -8.81
N GLN A 387 -6.56 4.26 -7.54
CA GLN A 387 -6.33 3.33 -6.43
C GLN A 387 -7.46 2.29 -6.32
N GLY A 388 -8.71 2.73 -6.46
CA GLY A 388 -9.87 1.84 -6.43
C GLY A 388 -9.88 0.82 -7.58
N ILE A 389 -9.47 1.21 -8.79
CA ILE A 389 -9.33 0.29 -9.94
C ILE A 389 -8.32 -0.82 -9.62
N LEU A 390 -7.14 -0.45 -9.09
CA LEU A 390 -6.13 -1.44 -8.70
C LEU A 390 -6.59 -2.29 -7.52
N GLY A 391 -7.29 -1.71 -6.55
CA GLY A 391 -7.89 -2.44 -5.42
C GLY A 391 -8.90 -3.49 -5.88
N THR A 392 -9.74 -3.17 -6.88
CA THR A 392 -10.68 -4.13 -7.48
C THR A 392 -9.93 -5.28 -8.17
N ALA A 393 -8.88 -4.98 -8.94
CA ALA A 393 -8.06 -6.00 -9.60
C ALA A 393 -7.38 -6.93 -8.57
N THR A 394 -6.80 -6.36 -7.54
CA THR A 394 -6.19 -7.06 -6.40
C THR A 394 -7.20 -7.98 -5.70
N GLY A 395 -8.37 -7.44 -5.33
CA GLY A 395 -9.43 -8.20 -4.66
C GLY A 395 -9.98 -9.34 -5.51
N THR A 396 -10.16 -9.11 -6.81
CA THR A 396 -10.59 -10.14 -7.77
C THR A 396 -9.58 -11.29 -7.83
N GLY A 397 -8.29 -10.96 -8.00
CA GLY A 397 -7.22 -11.97 -8.01
C GLY A 397 -7.18 -12.77 -6.71
N ALA A 398 -7.23 -12.09 -5.57
CA ALA A 398 -7.21 -12.72 -4.25
C ALA A 398 -8.41 -13.67 -4.01
N SER A 399 -9.61 -13.25 -4.43
CA SER A 399 -10.83 -14.07 -4.27
C SER A 399 -10.77 -15.34 -5.09
N LEU A 400 -10.29 -15.27 -6.33
CA LEU A 400 -10.15 -16.43 -7.22
C LEU A 400 -9.01 -17.35 -6.79
N SER A 401 -8.00 -16.86 -6.11
CA SER A 401 -6.81 -17.59 -5.68
C SER A 401 -7.14 -18.79 -4.79
N ALA A 402 -7.98 -18.59 -3.78
CA ALA A 402 -8.34 -19.63 -2.83
C ALA A 402 -9.10 -20.79 -3.51
N THR A 403 -10.03 -20.46 -4.40
CA THR A 403 -10.81 -21.45 -5.16
C THR A 403 -9.90 -22.25 -6.10
N LEU A 404 -9.02 -21.58 -6.83
CA LEU A 404 -8.06 -22.22 -7.73
C LEU A 404 -7.12 -23.16 -6.97
N ALA A 405 -6.51 -22.66 -5.89
CA ALA A 405 -5.58 -23.44 -5.09
C ALA A 405 -6.25 -24.64 -4.41
N GLY A 406 -7.46 -24.47 -3.87
CA GLY A 406 -8.25 -25.54 -3.27
C GLY A 406 -8.54 -26.63 -4.29
N TYR A 407 -9.10 -26.27 -5.44
CA TYR A 407 -9.39 -27.24 -6.51
C TYR A 407 -8.16 -28.02 -6.96
N LEU A 408 -7.03 -27.31 -7.18
CA LEU A 408 -5.79 -27.97 -7.61
C LEU A 408 -5.21 -28.89 -6.52
N THR A 409 -5.33 -28.48 -5.26
CA THR A 409 -4.84 -29.29 -4.12
C THR A 409 -5.64 -30.58 -3.98
N ASP A 410 -6.97 -30.49 -4.07
CA ASP A 410 -7.86 -31.66 -3.93
C ASP A 410 -7.70 -32.66 -5.05
N ARG A 411 -7.45 -32.18 -6.27
CA ARG A 411 -7.35 -33.05 -7.46
C ARG A 411 -5.94 -33.56 -7.74
N PHE A 412 -4.92 -32.73 -7.50
CA PHE A 412 -3.55 -33.01 -7.96
C PHE A 412 -2.49 -32.88 -6.85
N GLY A 413 -2.92 -32.55 -5.63
CA GLY A 413 -2.04 -32.38 -4.48
C GLY A 413 -1.40 -30.99 -4.38
N SER A 414 -0.81 -30.68 -3.21
CA SER A 414 -0.26 -29.35 -2.88
C SER A 414 0.90 -28.93 -3.78
N ALA A 415 1.76 -29.88 -4.20
CA ALA A 415 2.87 -29.58 -5.11
C ALA A 415 2.38 -29.07 -6.48
N ALA A 416 1.33 -29.68 -7.02
CA ALA A 416 0.72 -29.23 -8.28
C ALA A 416 0.06 -27.85 -8.11
N ALA A 417 -0.59 -27.60 -6.97
CA ALA A 417 -1.16 -26.28 -6.66
C ALA A 417 -0.08 -25.20 -6.60
N PHE A 418 1.02 -25.41 -5.87
CA PHE A 418 2.13 -24.44 -5.83
C PHE A 418 2.77 -24.21 -7.20
N SER A 419 2.99 -25.30 -7.98
CA SER A 419 3.54 -25.19 -9.34
C SER A 419 2.64 -24.38 -10.26
N SER A 420 1.33 -24.59 -10.19
CA SER A 420 0.34 -23.86 -10.99
C SER A 420 0.29 -22.38 -10.58
N LEU A 421 0.30 -22.06 -9.27
CA LEU A 421 0.38 -20.68 -8.79
C LEU A 421 1.68 -20.02 -9.20
N ALA A 422 2.82 -20.74 -9.18
CA ALA A 422 4.10 -20.23 -9.68
C ALA A 422 4.07 -19.94 -11.19
N ALA A 423 3.38 -20.79 -11.97
CA ALA A 423 3.19 -20.55 -13.41
C ALA A 423 2.34 -19.28 -13.68
N VAL A 424 1.26 -19.09 -12.94
CA VAL A 424 0.46 -17.83 -13.01
C VAL A 424 1.32 -16.60 -12.62
N ALA A 425 2.14 -16.73 -11.59
CA ALA A 425 3.06 -15.67 -11.17
C ALA A 425 4.09 -15.36 -12.27
N PHE A 426 4.61 -16.38 -12.96
CA PHE A 426 5.53 -16.21 -14.07
C PHE A 426 4.89 -15.49 -15.26
N VAL A 427 3.62 -15.77 -15.57
CA VAL A 427 2.85 -14.99 -16.57
C VAL A 427 2.75 -13.53 -16.14
N GLY A 428 2.43 -13.26 -14.86
CA GLY A 428 2.41 -11.90 -14.32
C GLY A 428 3.75 -11.18 -14.46
N LEU A 429 4.87 -11.84 -14.14
CA LEU A 429 6.22 -11.33 -14.33
C LEU A 429 6.50 -10.99 -15.80
N THR A 430 6.14 -11.89 -16.71
CA THR A 430 6.32 -11.70 -18.16
C THR A 430 5.55 -10.49 -18.65
N LEU A 431 4.31 -10.30 -18.20
CA LEU A 431 3.50 -9.14 -18.58
C LEU A 431 4.10 -7.84 -18.05
N VAL A 432 4.57 -7.80 -16.80
CA VAL A 432 5.28 -6.62 -16.27
C VAL A 432 6.53 -6.33 -17.09
N TRP A 433 7.31 -7.36 -17.41
CA TRP A 433 8.53 -7.20 -18.17
C TRP A 433 8.30 -6.72 -19.60
N LEU A 434 7.28 -7.22 -20.29
CA LEU A 434 7.01 -6.90 -21.70
C LEU A 434 6.15 -5.64 -21.86
N LEU A 435 5.12 -5.47 -21.03
CA LEU A 435 4.06 -4.50 -21.29
C LEU A 435 4.07 -3.28 -20.35
N MET A 436 4.66 -3.41 -19.13
CA MET A 436 4.63 -2.28 -18.20
C MET A 436 5.64 -1.22 -18.60
N PRO A 437 5.21 0.01 -18.96
CA PRO A 437 6.12 1.10 -19.25
C PRO A 437 6.79 1.63 -17.97
N GLU A 438 7.90 2.34 -18.11
CA GLU A 438 8.43 3.14 -17.02
C GLU A 438 7.50 4.35 -16.79
N THR A 439 7.03 4.54 -15.56
CA THR A 439 6.08 5.61 -15.23
C THR A 439 6.72 6.79 -14.52
N ARG A 440 8.02 6.70 -14.20
CA ARG A 440 8.75 7.82 -13.60
C ARG A 440 8.68 9.04 -14.53
N PRO A 441 8.23 10.21 -14.02
CA PRO A 441 8.27 11.43 -14.81
C PRO A 441 9.68 11.70 -15.32
N ALA A 442 9.83 12.05 -16.61
CA ALA A 442 11.10 12.53 -17.12
C ALA A 442 11.54 13.73 -16.26
N LYS A 443 12.83 13.79 -15.90
CA LYS A 443 13.37 15.00 -15.30
C LYS A 443 13.08 16.13 -16.28
N GLU A 444 12.28 17.12 -15.87
CA GLU A 444 12.20 18.37 -16.61
C GLU A 444 13.65 18.83 -16.76
N ALA A 445 14.11 18.93 -18.00
CA ALA A 445 15.39 19.52 -18.28
C ALA A 445 15.33 20.93 -17.66
N ALA A 446 16.23 21.19 -16.71
CA ALA A 446 16.36 22.52 -16.12
C ALA A 446 16.74 23.45 -17.30
N THR A 447 15.71 24.11 -17.85
CA THR A 447 15.86 25.23 -18.79
C THR A 447 16.12 26.51 -18.03
#